data_4f4aa0bee71e97466a94abc8b00415c9
#
_entry.id   4f4aa0bee71e97466a94abc8b00415c9
#
_cell.length_a   1.000
_cell.length_b   1.000
_cell.length_c   1.000
_cell.angle_alpha   90.00
_cell.angle_beta   90.00
_cell.angle_gamma   90.00
#
_symmetry.space_group_name_H-M   'P 1'
#
loop_
_entity.id
_entity.type
_entity.pdbx_description
1 polymer ?
#
loop_
_entity_poly.entity_id
_entity_poly.type
_entity_poly.pdbx_seq_one_letter_code
_entity_poly.pdbx_strand_id
1 'polypeptide(L)'
;MPEKLENILECIEDIDFILNHNDSKITQTIKDKILKPAIYMNIIRIAEQFKKLKDDYEIEILKNFKNEDLKSMSDVCNNCDLDDISVKNIIKNHLPTIKATIEKIKES
;
A
#
# COMPACT_ATOMS: atom_id res chain seq x y z
N MET A 1 -5.12 0.52 18.21
CA MET A 1 -4.17 0.74 17.10
C MET A 1 -4.50 2.06 16.40
N PRO A 2 -3.50 2.81 15.92
CA PRO A 2 -3.76 4.06 15.22
C PRO A 2 -4.64 3.87 13.99
N GLU A 3 -5.58 4.77 13.81
CA GLU A 3 -6.51 4.74 12.68
C GLU A 3 -5.79 4.70 11.32
N LYS A 4 -4.65 5.38 11.22
CA LYS A 4 -3.86 5.42 9.98
C LYS A 4 -3.40 4.02 9.55
N LEU A 5 -2.99 3.18 10.51
CA LEU A 5 -2.59 1.80 10.23
C LEU A 5 -3.80 0.95 9.80
N GLU A 6 -4.95 1.16 10.40
CA GLU A 6 -6.17 0.46 10.00
C GLU A 6 -6.59 0.86 8.59
N ASN A 7 -6.44 2.14 8.24
CA ASN A 7 -6.74 2.62 6.89
C ASN A 7 -5.81 1.98 5.84
N ILE A 8 -4.52 1.85 6.18
CA ILE A 8 -3.56 1.17 5.29
C ILE A 8 -3.97 -0.29 5.09
N LEU A 9 -4.27 -0.98 6.18
CA LEU A 9 -4.65 -2.39 6.12
C LEU A 9 -5.93 -2.58 5.29
N GLU A 10 -6.91 -1.72 5.47
CA GLU A 10 -8.15 -1.74 4.71
C GLU A 10 -7.90 -1.57 3.21
N CYS A 11 -7.02 -0.63 2.84
CA CYS A 11 -6.67 -0.42 1.44
C CYS A 11 -5.97 -1.64 0.83
N ILE A 12 -5.09 -2.28 1.60
CA ILE A 12 -4.42 -3.52 1.15
C ILE A 12 -5.46 -4.64 0.94
N GLU A 13 -6.41 -4.77 1.87
CA GLU A 13 -7.46 -5.77 1.78
C GLU A 13 -8.36 -5.52 0.55
N ASP A 14 -8.64 -4.26 0.23
CA ASP A 14 -9.40 -3.90 -0.95
C ASP A 14 -8.67 -4.29 -2.24
N ILE A 15 -7.36 -4.09 -2.29
CA ILE A 15 -6.56 -4.51 -3.43
C ILE A 15 -6.59 -6.04 -3.56
N ASP A 16 -6.40 -6.76 -2.45
CA ASP A 16 -6.45 -8.22 -2.44
C ASP A 16 -7.81 -8.73 -2.91
N PHE A 17 -8.88 -8.08 -2.47
CA PHE A 17 -10.25 -8.41 -2.89
C PHE A 17 -10.41 -8.26 -4.40
N ILE A 18 -9.94 -7.15 -4.96
CA ILE A 18 -10.02 -6.90 -6.41
C ILE A 18 -9.26 -7.98 -7.18
N LEU A 19 -8.05 -8.31 -6.74
CA LEU A 19 -7.21 -9.31 -7.42
C LEU A 19 -7.81 -10.71 -7.35
N ASN A 20 -8.37 -11.08 -6.21
CA ASN A 20 -8.89 -12.43 -5.98
C ASN A 20 -10.26 -12.68 -6.64
N HIS A 21 -11.10 -11.65 -6.70
CA HIS A 21 -12.47 -11.80 -7.20
C HIS A 21 -12.58 -11.79 -8.72
N ASN A 22 -11.55 -11.34 -9.42
CA ASN A 22 -11.61 -11.22 -10.86
C ASN A 22 -10.85 -12.32 -11.60
N ASP A 23 -10.40 -13.35 -10.87
CA ASP A 23 -9.64 -14.49 -11.42
C ASP A 23 -8.51 -14.05 -12.34
N SER A 24 -8.06 -12.81 -12.19
CA SER A 24 -7.10 -12.19 -13.07
C SER A 24 -5.73 -12.17 -12.43
N LYS A 25 -4.72 -12.46 -13.21
CA LYS A 25 -3.34 -12.23 -12.79
C LYS A 25 -3.14 -10.73 -12.61
N ILE A 26 -2.22 -10.33 -11.73
CA ILE A 26 -1.90 -8.92 -11.47
C ILE A 26 -1.73 -8.15 -12.78
N THR A 27 -1.00 -8.71 -13.74
CA THR A 27 -0.73 -8.05 -15.03
C THR A 27 -2.01 -7.73 -15.80
N GLN A 28 -3.00 -8.61 -15.76
CA GLN A 28 -4.26 -8.40 -16.46
C GLN A 28 -5.13 -7.38 -15.73
N THR A 29 -5.15 -7.44 -14.41
CA THR A 29 -5.95 -6.54 -13.58
C THR A 29 -5.50 -5.09 -13.73
N ILE A 30 -4.18 -4.85 -13.77
CA ILE A 30 -3.66 -3.48 -13.92
C ILE A 30 -3.80 -2.93 -15.34
N LYS A 31 -4.23 -3.75 -16.30
CA LYS A 31 -4.58 -3.29 -17.64
C LYS A 31 -6.06 -3.05 -17.81
N ASP A 32 -6.88 -3.48 -16.85
CA ASP A 32 -8.32 -3.31 -16.91
C ASP A 32 -8.69 -1.85 -16.67
N LYS A 33 -9.53 -1.30 -17.53
CA LYS A 33 -9.93 0.12 -17.47
C LYS A 33 -10.73 0.48 -16.22
N ILE A 34 -11.40 -0.49 -15.63
CA ILE A 34 -12.23 -0.28 -14.43
C ILE A 34 -11.42 -0.58 -13.17
N LEU A 35 -10.69 -1.69 -13.16
CA LEU A 35 -9.97 -2.16 -11.97
C LEU A 35 -8.68 -1.40 -11.72
N LYS A 36 -7.98 -0.98 -12.76
CA LYS A 36 -6.74 -0.23 -12.65
C LYS A 36 -6.87 1.04 -11.80
N PRO A 37 -7.84 1.93 -12.07
CA PRO A 37 -7.99 3.13 -11.26
C PRO A 37 -8.27 2.84 -9.79
N ALA A 38 -9.01 1.78 -9.50
CA ALA A 38 -9.31 1.39 -8.12
C ALA A 38 -8.04 0.94 -7.38
N ILE A 39 -7.19 0.16 -8.04
CA ILE A 39 -5.92 -0.29 -7.46
C ILE A 39 -4.99 0.90 -7.24
N TYR A 40 -4.83 1.76 -8.22
CA TYR A 40 -3.98 2.95 -8.13
C TYR A 40 -4.43 3.87 -6.99
N MET A 41 -5.74 4.09 -6.88
CA MET A 41 -6.31 4.93 -5.82
C MET A 41 -5.99 4.36 -4.43
N ASN A 42 -6.11 3.04 -4.26
CA ASN A 42 -5.79 2.41 -2.98
C ASN A 42 -4.31 2.52 -2.63
N ILE A 43 -3.42 2.36 -3.62
CA ILE A 43 -1.98 2.53 -3.39
C ILE A 43 -1.66 3.97 -2.97
N ILE A 44 -2.25 4.95 -3.64
CA ILE A 44 -2.07 6.37 -3.31
C ILE A 44 -2.56 6.65 -1.89
N ARG A 45 -3.69 6.09 -1.50
CA ARG A 45 -4.22 6.26 -0.13
C ARG A 45 -3.29 5.65 0.91
N ILE A 46 -2.69 4.50 0.63
CA ILE A 46 -1.70 3.90 1.52
C ILE A 46 -0.51 4.85 1.69
N ALA A 47 0.02 5.36 0.60
CA ALA A 47 1.14 6.30 0.64
C ALA A 47 0.81 7.57 1.43
N GLU A 48 -0.40 8.10 1.27
CA GLU A 48 -0.86 9.27 2.02
C GLU A 48 -0.91 9.01 3.53
N GLN A 49 -1.32 7.80 3.95
CA GLN A 49 -1.33 7.46 5.36
C GLN A 49 0.08 7.42 5.94
N PHE A 50 1.04 6.88 5.21
CA PHE A 50 2.45 6.91 5.63
C PHE A 50 2.96 8.35 5.75
N LYS A 51 2.58 9.21 4.82
CA LYS A 51 2.94 10.63 4.89
C LYS A 51 2.36 11.29 6.15
N LYS A 52 1.11 10.99 6.48
CA LYS A 52 0.47 11.51 7.69
C LYS A 52 1.18 11.02 8.96
N LEU A 53 1.61 9.75 8.99
CA LEU A 53 2.40 9.23 10.11
C LEU A 53 3.69 10.02 10.29
N LYS A 54 4.36 10.33 9.19
CA LYS A 54 5.60 11.11 9.21
C LYS A 54 5.33 12.54 9.66
N ASP A 55 4.30 13.18 9.12
CA ASP A 55 3.95 14.57 9.44
C ASP A 55 3.51 14.72 10.91
N ASP A 56 2.91 13.68 11.49
CA ASP A 56 2.48 13.67 12.88
C ASP A 56 3.57 13.17 13.84
N TYR A 57 4.80 13.01 13.34
CA TYR A 57 5.95 12.56 14.13
C TYR A 57 5.75 11.19 14.80
N GLU A 58 5.00 10.29 14.17
CA GLU A 58 4.79 8.93 14.64
C GLU A 58 6.00 8.03 14.34
N ILE A 59 7.16 8.47 14.79
CA ILE A 59 8.45 7.84 14.45
C ILE A 59 8.53 6.41 14.98
N GLU A 60 8.00 6.17 16.19
CA GLU A 60 8.04 4.84 16.79
C GLU A 60 7.27 3.83 15.97
N ILE A 61 6.16 4.24 15.38
CA ILE A 61 5.39 3.38 14.48
C ILE A 61 6.18 3.12 13.19
N LEU A 62 6.74 4.18 12.60
CA LEU A 62 7.49 4.07 11.34
C LEU A 62 8.71 3.19 11.44
N LYS A 63 9.34 3.11 12.62
CA LYS A 63 10.52 2.26 12.84
C LYS A 63 10.24 0.77 12.65
N ASN A 64 9.00 0.36 12.73
CA ASN A 64 8.61 -1.05 12.54
C ASN A 64 8.67 -1.47 11.06
N PHE A 65 8.63 -0.51 10.15
CA PHE A 65 8.58 -0.80 8.72
C PHE A 65 9.98 -0.85 8.10
N LYS A 66 10.12 -1.66 7.06
CA LYS A 66 11.39 -1.74 6.33
C LYS A 66 11.63 -0.43 5.57
N ASN A 67 12.90 -0.01 5.52
CA ASN A 67 13.27 1.21 4.81
C ASN A 67 12.84 1.17 3.34
N GLU A 68 12.93 0.01 2.72
CA GLU A 68 12.52 -0.20 1.33
C GLU A 68 11.05 0.11 1.12
N ASP A 69 10.20 -0.33 2.06
CA ASP A 69 8.76 -0.10 2.00
C ASP A 69 8.44 1.39 2.21
N LEU A 70 9.10 2.01 3.18
CA LEU A 70 8.92 3.44 3.44
C LEU A 70 9.34 4.29 2.25
N LYS A 71 10.46 3.92 1.62
CA LYS A 71 10.95 4.64 0.44
C LYS A 71 9.98 4.51 -0.72
N SER A 72 9.47 3.29 -0.95
CA SER A 72 8.50 3.04 -2.02
C SER A 72 7.26 3.92 -1.85
N MET A 73 6.73 3.99 -0.64
CA MET A 73 5.54 4.81 -0.37
C MET A 73 5.83 6.30 -0.47
N SER A 74 7.02 6.73 -0.06
CA SER A 74 7.44 8.13 -0.23
C SER A 74 7.54 8.51 -1.70
N ASP A 75 8.09 7.62 -2.52
CA ASP A 75 8.20 7.86 -3.98
C ASP A 75 6.81 8.00 -4.62
N VAL A 76 5.84 7.18 -4.20
CA VAL A 76 4.45 7.28 -4.67
C VAL A 76 3.87 8.66 -4.32
N CYS A 77 4.06 9.10 -3.09
CA CYS A 77 3.56 10.40 -2.63
C CYS A 77 4.16 11.57 -3.40
N ASN A 78 5.47 11.51 -3.64
CA ASN A 78 6.19 12.62 -4.24
C ASN A 78 5.96 12.74 -5.73
N ASN A 79 5.85 11.62 -6.42
CA ASN A 79 5.78 11.62 -7.88
C ASN A 79 4.35 11.58 -8.42
N CYS A 80 3.40 11.05 -7.64
CA CYS A 80 1.99 10.90 -8.03
C CYS A 80 1.79 10.22 -9.39
N ASP A 81 2.83 9.60 -9.94
CA ASP A 81 2.87 9.08 -11.28
C ASP A 81 3.25 7.60 -11.22
N LEU A 82 2.23 6.75 -11.10
CA LEU A 82 2.42 5.32 -11.02
C LEU A 82 2.32 4.69 -12.40
N ASP A 83 3.36 3.97 -12.81
CA ASP A 83 3.29 3.14 -14.00
C ASP A 83 2.94 1.70 -13.61
N ASP A 84 2.61 0.88 -14.61
CA ASP A 84 2.17 -0.49 -14.39
C ASP A 84 3.28 -1.35 -13.76
N ILE A 85 4.53 -1.09 -14.10
CA ILE A 85 5.68 -1.82 -13.57
C ILE A 85 5.85 -1.53 -12.08
N SER A 86 5.78 -0.26 -11.71
CA SER A 86 5.88 0.17 -10.31
C SER A 86 4.73 -0.40 -9.47
N VAL A 87 3.50 -0.36 -9.98
CA VAL A 87 2.33 -0.91 -9.30
C VAL A 87 2.49 -2.41 -9.07
N LYS A 88 2.93 -3.14 -10.08
CA LYS A 88 3.15 -4.57 -9.97
C LYS A 88 4.20 -4.89 -8.90
N ASN A 89 5.29 -4.14 -8.88
CA ASN A 89 6.34 -4.30 -7.87
C ASN A 89 5.82 -4.01 -6.47
N ILE A 90 5.04 -2.95 -6.30
CA ILE A 90 4.44 -2.59 -5.01
C ILE A 90 3.55 -3.73 -4.50
N ILE A 91 2.68 -4.25 -5.34
CA ILE A 91 1.75 -5.31 -4.97
C ILE A 91 2.49 -6.60 -4.59
N LYS A 92 3.53 -6.95 -5.31
CA LYS A 92 4.27 -8.20 -5.09
C LYS A 92 5.25 -8.14 -3.93
N ASN A 93 5.97 -7.01 -3.79
CA ASN A 93 7.14 -6.95 -2.94
C ASN A 93 6.98 -6.03 -1.72
N HIS A 94 6.08 -5.06 -1.77
CA HIS A 94 5.94 -4.09 -0.68
C HIS A 94 4.67 -4.26 0.13
N LEU A 95 3.50 -4.44 -0.49
CA LEU A 95 2.26 -4.59 0.24
C LEU A 95 2.23 -5.80 1.18
N PRO A 96 2.75 -6.98 0.80
CA PRO A 96 2.79 -8.12 1.72
C PRO A 96 3.62 -7.86 2.97
N THR A 97 4.77 -7.19 2.83
CA THR A 97 5.63 -6.87 3.97
C THR A 97 5.04 -5.78 4.84
N ILE A 98 4.39 -4.79 4.24
CA ILE A 98 3.67 -3.74 4.97
C ILE A 98 2.53 -4.36 5.78
N LYS A 99 1.74 -5.23 5.17
CA LYS A 99 0.64 -5.93 5.84
C LYS A 99 1.14 -6.74 7.03
N ALA A 100 2.19 -7.53 6.83
CA ALA A 100 2.78 -8.34 7.90
C ALA A 100 3.26 -7.48 9.06
N THR A 101 3.87 -6.33 8.77
CA THR A 101 4.34 -5.40 9.80
C THR A 101 3.18 -4.83 10.61
N ILE A 102 2.10 -4.43 9.96
CA ILE A 102 0.92 -3.88 10.64
C ILE A 102 0.28 -4.95 11.53
N GLU A 103 0.15 -6.17 11.04
CA GLU A 103 -0.38 -7.28 11.82
C GLU A 103 0.46 -7.55 13.06
N LYS A 104 1.77 -7.44 12.96
CA LYS A 104 2.69 -7.58 14.07
C LYS A 104 2.50 -6.48 15.12
N ILE A 105 2.33 -5.24 14.69
CA ILE A 105 2.05 -4.12 15.56
C ILE A 105 0.72 -4.35 16.29
N LYS A 106 -0.27 -4.85 15.58
CA LYS A 106 -1.61 -5.12 16.13
C LYS A 106 -1.59 -6.21 17.20
N GLU A 107 -0.69 -7.18 17.10
CA GLU A 107 -0.55 -8.27 18.05
C GLU A 107 0.21 -7.89 19.33
N SER A 108 0.96 -6.82 19.31
CA SER A 108 1.80 -6.41 20.45
C SER A 108 1.05 -5.59 21.50
#